data_379c4f6c301fa479f679650d33342c25
#
_entry.id   379c4f6c301fa479f679650d33342c25
#
_cell.length_a   1.000
_cell.length_b   1.000
_cell.length_c   1.000
_cell.angle_alpha   90.00
_cell.angle_beta   90.00
_cell.angle_gamma   90.00
#
_symmetry.space_group_name_H-M   'P 1'
#
loop_
_entity.id
_entity.type
_entity.pdbx_description
1 polymer ?
#
loop_
_entity_poly.entity_id
_entity_poly.type
_entity_poly.pdbx_seq_one_letter_code
_entity_poly.pdbx_strand_id
1 'polypeptide(L)'
;MNNKLRTILVLLSPFFLSISVSAQDTPFDSLKLELKNAKHDTVRCSILNTLAETAEENEWQRYNEELAILSKKNSAVNSNLKSVYLRYYANALNNKGINEYNQGNFLKAIEYHLQSFKINEQIKNQLGFAACYTNIGQSYYYLGDISKSLEYAQKSLKMYEELNEIIGMSTCLNNIGQIYMIQGDVLKSIECFNKCIELDKQIGNENGIAMSLSNLGQIYFKQGDIKKALDYNHQSLKIQEKINDPFGIANSLNNIGLVYQNQGDYNNALNYYQKTIKYREETSDKGGLALAFHNIGMAYYSLHDKAKALDFWERGLKLNEEIGEASGIASSLNSLGLIYSDQKKYDQALVYYQRSLKLAEELAEKQLITQVQHNISLLFLNQKQLDKALVYGQNSLAVAKEIGYPEMIRNAAATLKFIYKGQGNYQKSLIMYELEILMKDSISNEETKKASIKKQFQYEYEKQAAADSVKHAEEQKVKNAQLQAQAASLKQEKTQRYALYGGLLLVIGFSVFVFNRFKVTQKQKKVIEEQKVLVDKAYEQLHEKNKEVMDSITYARRIQRALLTPEIYIDRALNKLNKKS
;
A
#
# COMPACT_ATOMS: atom_id res chain seq x y z
N MET A 1 59.58 -3.91 -35.65
CA MET A 1 58.73 -2.74 -35.88
C MET A 1 57.76 -2.66 -34.69
N ASN A 2 57.71 -1.76 -33.90
CA ASN A 2 58.38 -0.56 -33.48
C ASN A 2 57.82 -0.16 -32.15
N ASN A 3 58.68 -0.06 -31.15
CA ASN A 3 58.43 0.34 -29.77
C ASN A 3 58.00 1.82 -29.59
N LYS A 4 57.56 2.50 -30.66
CA LYS A 4 57.15 3.91 -30.60
C LYS A 4 55.64 4.17 -30.52
N LEU A 5 54.83 3.13 -30.63
CA LEU A 5 53.34 3.26 -30.48
C LEU A 5 52.86 2.94 -29.05
N ARG A 6 53.73 2.45 -28.16
CA ARG A 6 53.39 2.17 -26.76
C ARG A 6 53.54 3.38 -25.84
N THR A 7 54.27 4.41 -26.28
CA THR A 7 54.60 5.57 -25.41
C THR A 7 53.59 6.73 -25.56
N ILE A 8 52.70 6.68 -26.56
CA ILE A 8 51.65 7.70 -26.74
C ILE A 8 50.32 7.30 -26.08
N LEU A 9 50.17 6.02 -25.75
CA LEU A 9 48.95 5.51 -25.06
C LEU A 9 49.01 5.60 -23.51
N VAL A 10 50.09 6.05 -22.94
CA VAL A 10 50.29 6.20 -21.47
C VAL A 10 50.11 7.64 -20.99
N LEU A 11 49.97 8.62 -21.90
CA LEU A 11 49.78 10.03 -21.55
C LEU A 11 48.39 10.57 -21.75
N LEU A 12 47.38 9.72 -22.03
CA LEU A 12 45.96 10.01 -21.94
C LEU A 12 45.29 9.14 -20.84
N SER A 13 45.92 9.11 -19.68
CA SER A 13 45.21 8.82 -18.44
C SER A 13 44.18 9.93 -18.27
N PRO A 14 42.88 9.64 -18.39
CA PRO A 14 41.90 10.61 -17.95
C PRO A 14 42.14 10.80 -16.48
N PHE A 15 42.43 12.03 -16.11
CA PHE A 15 42.19 12.54 -14.78
C PHE A 15 40.73 12.16 -14.46
N PHE A 16 40.52 11.00 -13.88
CA PHE A 16 39.39 10.78 -13.01
C PHE A 16 39.61 11.73 -11.85
N LEU A 17 39.19 12.98 -12.03
CA LEU A 17 38.64 13.71 -10.93
C LEU A 17 37.64 12.75 -10.29
N SER A 18 38.05 12.19 -9.17
CA SER A 18 37.13 11.73 -8.16
C SER A 18 36.33 12.99 -7.78
N ILE A 19 35.28 13.26 -8.54
CA ILE A 19 34.14 13.96 -8.00
C ILE A 19 33.69 13.00 -6.93
N SER A 20 34.15 13.26 -5.70
CA SER A 20 33.42 12.85 -4.53
C SER A 20 32.03 13.41 -4.80
N VAL A 21 31.12 12.54 -5.23
CA VAL A 21 29.69 12.78 -5.11
C VAL A 21 29.54 12.93 -3.60
N SER A 22 29.60 14.20 -3.14
CA SER A 22 29.09 14.53 -1.84
C SER A 22 27.67 13.95 -1.86
N ALA A 23 27.41 13.03 -0.95
CA ALA A 23 26.07 12.54 -0.70
C ALA A 23 25.18 13.80 -0.73
N GLN A 24 24.25 13.86 -1.70
CA GLN A 24 23.28 14.95 -1.72
C GLN A 24 22.57 14.82 -0.38
N ASP A 25 22.74 15.85 0.47
CA ASP A 25 22.04 15.94 1.74
C ASP A 25 20.57 15.65 1.46
N THR A 26 20.05 14.61 2.06
CA THR A 26 18.64 14.29 1.89
C THR A 26 17.82 15.45 2.46
N PRO A 27 16.59 15.70 2.02
CA PRO A 27 15.72 16.73 2.62
C PRO A 27 15.63 16.58 4.15
N PHE A 28 15.80 15.36 4.64
CA PHE A 28 15.79 15.02 6.05
C PHE A 28 17.06 15.49 6.77
N ASP A 29 18.24 15.35 6.18
CA ASP A 29 19.50 15.84 6.74
C ASP A 29 19.55 17.37 6.76
N SER A 30 18.97 18.02 5.75
CA SER A 30 18.78 19.48 5.74
C SER A 30 17.93 19.94 6.92
N LEU A 31 16.81 19.25 7.22
CA LEU A 31 15.95 19.57 8.37
C LEU A 31 16.67 19.36 9.71
N LYS A 32 17.50 18.32 9.85
CA LYS A 32 18.34 18.11 11.04
C LYS A 32 19.32 19.26 11.25
N LEU A 33 19.93 19.73 10.18
CA LEU A 33 20.85 20.86 10.22
C LEU A 33 20.13 22.17 10.57
N GLU A 34 18.95 22.39 9.98
CA GLU A 34 18.09 23.53 10.30
C GLU A 34 17.65 23.52 11.77
N LEU A 35 17.28 22.36 12.32
CA LEU A 35 16.93 22.20 13.73
C LEU A 35 18.07 22.61 14.65
N LYS A 36 19.32 22.22 14.31
CA LYS A 36 20.51 22.56 15.09
C LYS A 36 20.78 24.05 15.09
N ASN A 37 20.45 24.74 14.00
CA ASN A 37 20.71 26.16 13.80
C ASN A 37 19.54 27.08 14.23
N ALA A 38 18.36 26.50 14.48
CA ALA A 38 17.14 27.23 14.82
C ALA A 38 17.28 27.91 16.20
N LYS A 39 17.14 29.22 16.20
CA LYS A 39 17.26 30.06 17.43
C LYS A 39 15.93 30.28 18.14
N HIS A 40 14.82 30.22 17.42
CA HIS A 40 13.49 30.47 17.95
C HIS A 40 12.73 29.17 18.18
N ASP A 41 12.10 29.02 19.35
CA ASP A 41 11.38 27.81 19.74
C ASP A 41 10.18 27.50 18.82
N THR A 42 9.53 28.51 18.23
CA THR A 42 8.48 28.27 17.22
C THR A 42 9.02 27.61 15.94
N VAL A 43 10.20 28.04 15.49
CA VAL A 43 10.90 27.43 14.34
C VAL A 43 11.34 26.02 14.69
N ARG A 44 11.90 25.82 15.89
CA ARG A 44 12.24 24.49 16.39
C ARG A 44 11.02 23.56 16.43
N CYS A 45 9.88 24.03 16.97
CA CYS A 45 8.64 23.25 16.98
C CYS A 45 8.17 22.91 15.56
N SER A 46 8.27 23.83 14.60
CA SER A 46 7.90 23.57 13.21
C SER A 46 8.77 22.45 12.60
N ILE A 47 10.09 22.56 12.74
CA ILE A 47 11.04 21.57 12.20
C ILE A 47 10.87 20.23 12.91
N LEU A 48 10.76 20.20 14.25
CA LEU A 48 10.54 18.99 15.03
C LEU A 48 9.24 18.29 14.62
N ASN A 49 8.20 19.06 14.34
CA ASN A 49 6.94 18.50 13.89
C ASN A 49 7.10 17.85 12.51
N THR A 50 7.78 18.50 11.57
CA THR A 50 8.07 17.92 10.26
C THR A 50 8.95 16.66 10.39
N LEU A 51 10.01 16.71 11.21
CA LEU A 51 10.85 15.55 11.47
C LEU A 51 10.07 14.39 12.12
N ALA A 52 9.17 14.68 13.08
CA ALA A 52 8.31 13.66 13.70
C ALA A 52 7.33 13.00 12.71
N GLU A 53 6.99 13.68 11.61
CA GLU A 53 6.09 13.16 10.58
C GLU A 53 6.81 12.47 9.42
N THR A 54 8.12 12.77 9.22
CA THR A 54 8.90 12.29 8.07
C THR A 54 10.02 11.32 8.45
N ALA A 55 10.40 11.23 9.73
CA ALA A 55 11.46 10.34 10.20
C ALA A 55 11.06 8.86 10.12
N GLU A 56 12.06 7.99 9.99
CA GLU A 56 11.91 6.55 10.09
C GLU A 56 11.45 6.13 11.50
N GLU A 57 10.93 4.89 11.59
CA GLU A 57 10.27 4.36 12.80
C GLU A 57 11.13 4.43 14.07
N ASN A 58 12.44 4.37 13.94
CA ASN A 58 13.39 4.41 15.05
C ASN A 58 13.76 5.83 15.53
N GLU A 59 13.57 6.86 14.70
CA GLU A 59 13.95 8.25 15.01
C GLU A 59 12.75 9.17 15.33
N TRP A 60 11.56 8.91 14.79
CA TRP A 60 10.40 9.80 14.92
C TRP A 60 9.99 10.05 16.38
N GLN A 61 10.09 9.04 17.24
CA GLN A 61 9.71 9.13 18.65
C GLN A 61 10.50 10.22 19.37
N ARG A 62 11.81 10.26 19.13
CA ARG A 62 12.70 11.28 19.71
C ARG A 62 12.26 12.69 19.33
N TYR A 63 12.00 12.93 18.05
CA TYR A 63 11.57 14.25 17.57
C TYR A 63 10.19 14.62 18.09
N ASN A 64 9.27 13.65 18.17
CA ASN A 64 7.94 13.89 18.69
C ASN A 64 7.94 14.15 20.21
N GLU A 65 8.81 13.49 20.96
CA GLU A 65 8.97 13.76 22.40
C GLU A 65 9.58 15.15 22.65
N GLU A 66 10.62 15.52 21.90
CA GLU A 66 11.20 16.87 21.98
C GLU A 66 10.16 17.93 21.61
N LEU A 67 9.36 17.71 20.56
CA LEU A 67 8.24 18.56 20.18
C LEU A 67 7.22 18.71 21.32
N ALA A 68 6.82 17.60 21.92
CA ALA A 68 5.83 17.60 23.00
C ALA A 68 6.33 18.37 24.23
N ILE A 69 7.59 18.16 24.63
CA ILE A 69 8.20 18.83 25.78
C ILE A 69 8.32 20.34 25.51
N LEU A 70 8.92 20.71 24.37
CA LEU A 70 9.17 22.09 24.00
C LEU A 70 7.87 22.89 23.86
N SER A 71 6.90 22.33 23.13
CA SER A 71 5.61 23.00 22.89
C SER A 71 4.76 23.10 24.16
N LYS A 72 4.71 22.06 25.00
CA LYS A 72 4.00 22.08 26.28
C LYS A 72 4.61 23.12 27.23
N LYS A 73 5.94 23.16 27.37
CA LYS A 73 6.66 24.14 28.20
C LYS A 73 6.33 25.57 27.79
N ASN A 74 6.44 25.87 26.50
CA ASN A 74 6.24 27.22 25.98
C ASN A 74 4.75 27.63 25.96
N SER A 75 3.82 26.69 25.87
CA SER A 75 2.39 26.97 25.97
C SER A 75 1.95 27.39 27.39
N ALA A 76 2.71 27.02 28.42
CA ALA A 76 2.47 27.42 29.80
C ALA A 76 2.89 28.89 30.08
N VAL A 77 3.78 29.44 29.26
CA VAL A 77 4.19 30.84 29.36
C VAL A 77 3.12 31.72 28.72
N ASN A 78 2.64 32.75 29.47
CA ASN A 78 1.61 33.67 28.98
C ASN A 78 2.19 34.53 27.84
N SER A 79 2.10 34.07 26.62
CA SER A 79 2.66 34.73 25.44
C SER A 79 1.63 34.82 24.32
N ASN A 80 1.79 35.77 23.43
CA ASN A 80 1.00 35.90 22.20
C ASN A 80 1.10 34.66 21.29
N LEU A 81 2.06 33.75 21.57
CA LEU A 81 2.32 32.53 20.79
C LEU A 81 1.73 31.27 21.46
N LYS A 82 0.97 31.42 22.56
CA LYS A 82 0.38 30.28 23.28
C LYS A 82 -0.42 29.34 22.38
N SER A 83 -1.25 29.88 21.50
CA SER A 83 -2.05 29.10 20.57
C SER A 83 -1.20 28.31 19.55
N VAL A 84 -0.06 28.89 19.13
CA VAL A 84 0.90 28.25 18.22
C VAL A 84 1.54 27.05 18.90
N TYR A 85 2.02 27.21 20.14
CA TYR A 85 2.63 26.11 20.89
C TYR A 85 1.60 25.03 21.24
N LEU A 86 0.37 25.41 21.62
CA LEU A 86 -0.69 24.44 21.86
C LEU A 86 -1.02 23.61 20.61
N ARG A 87 -1.00 24.22 19.42
CA ARG A 87 -1.17 23.49 18.16
C ARG A 87 -0.10 22.44 17.95
N TYR A 88 1.17 22.78 18.17
CA TYR A 88 2.26 21.80 18.09
C TYR A 88 2.16 20.71 19.14
N TYR A 89 1.70 21.06 20.36
CA TYR A 89 1.48 20.05 21.39
C TYR A 89 0.33 19.09 21.03
N ALA A 90 -0.76 19.62 20.46
CA ALA A 90 -1.86 18.80 19.94
C ALA A 90 -1.38 17.86 18.82
N ASN A 91 -0.53 18.36 17.92
CA ASN A 91 0.07 17.51 16.88
C ASN A 91 0.94 16.41 17.48
N ALA A 92 1.77 16.72 18.46
CA ALA A 92 2.60 15.72 19.13
C ALA A 92 1.77 14.62 19.81
N LEU A 93 0.62 14.98 20.41
CA LEU A 93 -0.33 14.01 20.95
C LEU A 93 -1.01 13.19 19.85
N ASN A 94 -1.39 13.82 18.75
CA ASN A 94 -1.97 13.13 17.61
C ASN A 94 -0.98 12.10 17.01
N ASN A 95 0.29 12.47 16.88
CA ASN A 95 1.34 11.55 16.43
C ASN A 95 1.52 10.37 17.40
N LYS A 96 1.43 10.60 18.72
CA LYS A 96 1.40 9.51 19.70
C LYS A 96 0.19 8.59 19.50
N GLY A 97 -0.99 9.16 19.24
CA GLY A 97 -2.18 8.40 18.93
C GLY A 97 -2.01 7.55 17.67
N ILE A 98 -1.43 8.12 16.62
CA ILE A 98 -1.09 7.40 15.39
C ILE A 98 -0.12 6.24 15.67
N ASN A 99 0.90 6.46 16.50
CA ASN A 99 1.82 5.38 16.87
C ASN A 99 1.14 4.26 17.66
N GLU A 100 0.31 4.58 18.64
CA GLU A 100 -0.43 3.57 19.41
C GLU A 100 -1.41 2.80 18.51
N TYR A 101 -2.08 3.50 17.59
CA TYR A 101 -2.89 2.88 16.56
C TYR A 101 -2.04 1.93 15.72
N ASN A 102 -0.86 2.37 15.31
CA ASN A 102 0.10 1.62 14.55
C ASN A 102 0.58 0.34 15.29
N GLN A 103 0.68 0.36 16.59
CA GLN A 103 1.00 -0.80 17.44
C GLN A 103 -0.22 -1.66 17.80
N GLY A 104 -1.40 -1.31 17.28
CA GLY A 104 -2.62 -2.01 17.55
C GLY A 104 -3.30 -1.64 18.87
N ASN A 105 -2.84 -0.61 19.56
CA ASN A 105 -3.40 -0.13 20.83
C ASN A 105 -4.54 0.87 20.60
N PHE A 106 -5.63 0.47 19.92
CA PHE A 106 -6.68 1.40 19.45
C PHE A 106 -7.35 2.21 20.55
N LEU A 107 -7.61 1.63 21.72
CA LEU A 107 -8.18 2.40 22.84
C LEU A 107 -7.24 3.51 23.29
N LYS A 108 -5.95 3.21 23.37
CA LYS A 108 -4.94 4.19 23.76
C LYS A 108 -4.72 5.26 22.68
N ALA A 109 -4.83 4.86 21.41
CA ALA A 109 -4.84 5.78 20.29
C ALA A 109 -5.98 6.78 20.40
N ILE A 110 -7.21 6.31 20.68
CA ILE A 110 -8.38 7.17 20.91
C ILE A 110 -8.13 8.13 22.08
N GLU A 111 -7.52 7.69 23.18
CA GLU A 111 -7.21 8.57 24.31
C GLU A 111 -6.29 9.72 23.91
N TYR A 112 -5.23 9.47 23.15
CA TYR A 112 -4.32 10.50 22.65
C TYR A 112 -5.01 11.43 21.65
N HIS A 113 -5.82 10.91 20.74
CA HIS A 113 -6.59 11.73 19.80
C HIS A 113 -7.62 12.61 20.51
N LEU A 114 -8.26 12.11 21.57
CA LEU A 114 -9.16 12.93 22.40
C LEU A 114 -8.42 14.01 23.20
N GLN A 115 -7.20 13.74 23.67
CA GLN A 115 -6.36 14.77 24.29
C GLN A 115 -5.98 15.87 23.28
N SER A 116 -5.57 15.47 22.08
CA SER A 116 -5.31 16.39 20.97
C SER A 116 -6.55 17.20 20.59
N PHE A 117 -7.72 16.54 20.53
CA PHE A 117 -9.00 17.17 20.24
C PHE A 117 -9.30 18.31 21.23
N LYS A 118 -9.21 18.06 22.55
CA LYS A 118 -9.47 19.08 23.60
C LYS A 118 -8.59 20.31 23.44
N ILE A 119 -7.34 20.13 23.06
CA ILE A 119 -6.41 21.25 22.83
C ILE A 119 -6.81 22.03 21.58
N ASN A 120 -7.11 21.32 20.47
CA ASN A 120 -7.59 21.94 19.25
C ASN A 120 -8.89 22.73 19.49
N GLU A 121 -9.78 22.23 20.34
CA GLU A 121 -11.00 22.93 20.78
C GLU A 121 -10.66 24.24 21.50
N GLN A 122 -9.75 24.21 22.46
CA GLN A 122 -9.29 25.38 23.19
C GLN A 122 -8.76 26.48 22.27
N ILE A 123 -8.04 26.11 21.20
CA ILE A 123 -7.43 27.05 20.24
C ILE A 123 -8.29 27.29 19.00
N LYS A 124 -9.49 26.71 18.93
CA LYS A 124 -10.41 26.78 17.78
C LYS A 124 -9.79 26.36 16.44
N ASN A 125 -8.91 25.35 16.47
CA ASN A 125 -8.29 24.79 15.27
C ASN A 125 -9.20 23.75 14.61
N GLN A 126 -10.05 24.21 13.71
CA GLN A 126 -11.04 23.35 13.02
C GLN A 126 -10.40 22.21 12.23
N LEU A 127 -9.27 22.47 11.56
CA LEU A 127 -8.52 21.43 10.82
C LEU A 127 -8.02 20.32 11.76
N GLY A 128 -7.51 20.70 12.95
CA GLY A 128 -7.10 19.75 13.98
C GLY A 128 -8.26 18.91 14.52
N PHE A 129 -9.46 19.48 14.63
CA PHE A 129 -10.66 18.71 14.99
C PHE A 129 -10.99 17.64 13.97
N ALA A 130 -11.07 18.04 12.69
CA ALA A 130 -11.40 17.12 11.62
C ALA A 130 -10.42 15.95 11.59
N ALA A 131 -9.09 16.21 11.69
CA ALA A 131 -8.07 15.19 11.76
C ALA A 131 -8.24 14.24 12.96
N CYS A 132 -8.55 14.78 14.16
CA CYS A 132 -8.82 13.95 15.33
C CYS A 132 -10.03 13.03 15.11
N TYR A 133 -11.13 13.55 14.55
CA TYR A 133 -12.30 12.73 14.25
C TYR A 133 -12.01 11.62 13.25
N THR A 134 -11.23 11.91 12.18
CA THR A 134 -10.79 10.88 11.23
C THR A 134 -10.07 9.74 11.94
N ASN A 135 -9.06 10.06 12.77
CA ASN A 135 -8.23 9.07 13.46
C ASN A 135 -9.02 8.28 14.53
N ILE A 136 -9.92 8.94 15.25
CA ILE A 136 -10.83 8.28 16.20
C ILE A 136 -11.75 7.32 15.44
N GLY A 137 -12.33 7.76 14.32
CA GLY A 137 -13.18 6.93 13.47
C GLY A 137 -12.47 5.67 12.96
N GLN A 138 -11.23 5.82 12.50
CA GLN A 138 -10.39 4.69 12.09
C GLN A 138 -10.10 3.74 13.26
N SER A 139 -9.79 4.27 14.44
CA SER A 139 -9.56 3.44 15.63
C SER A 139 -10.80 2.63 16.01
N TYR A 140 -12.01 3.21 15.93
CA TYR A 140 -13.26 2.47 16.16
C TYR A 140 -13.56 1.43 15.09
N TYR A 141 -13.18 1.68 13.84
CA TYR A 141 -13.32 0.71 12.75
C TYR A 141 -12.61 -0.61 13.10
N TYR A 142 -11.42 -0.51 13.61
CA TYR A 142 -10.61 -1.69 13.96
C TYR A 142 -10.94 -2.29 15.32
N LEU A 143 -11.56 -1.53 16.19
CA LEU A 143 -12.23 -2.07 17.38
C LEU A 143 -13.54 -2.82 17.04
N GLY A 144 -13.98 -2.81 15.76
CA GLY A 144 -15.23 -3.41 15.33
C GLY A 144 -16.48 -2.58 15.66
N ASP A 145 -16.34 -1.40 16.26
CA ASP A 145 -17.48 -0.49 16.52
C ASP A 145 -17.78 0.34 15.25
N ILE A 146 -18.37 -0.35 14.28
CA ILE A 146 -18.66 0.21 12.95
C ILE A 146 -19.60 1.42 13.03
N SER A 147 -20.50 1.44 14.00
CA SER A 147 -21.43 2.55 14.20
C SER A 147 -20.71 3.83 14.62
N LYS A 148 -19.82 3.76 15.62
CA LYS A 148 -19.01 4.92 16.02
C LYS A 148 -18.02 5.31 14.93
N SER A 149 -17.41 4.34 14.24
CA SER A 149 -16.53 4.62 13.13
C SER A 149 -17.23 5.49 12.08
N LEU A 150 -18.44 5.12 11.66
CA LEU A 150 -19.22 5.89 10.69
C LEU A 150 -19.59 7.28 11.23
N GLU A 151 -20.03 7.37 12.50
CA GLU A 151 -20.37 8.63 13.14
C GLU A 151 -19.20 9.63 13.12
N TYR A 152 -18.01 9.19 13.55
CA TYR A 152 -16.82 10.04 13.59
C TYR A 152 -16.32 10.39 12.18
N ALA A 153 -16.36 9.46 11.23
CA ALA A 153 -16.00 9.73 9.85
C ALA A 153 -16.93 10.78 9.19
N GLN A 154 -18.24 10.71 9.47
CA GLN A 154 -19.21 11.70 8.97
C GLN A 154 -19.01 13.07 9.63
N LYS A 155 -18.72 13.15 10.94
CA LYS A 155 -18.38 14.41 11.62
C LYS A 155 -17.14 15.04 10.99
N SER A 156 -16.12 14.24 10.72
CA SER A 156 -14.90 14.70 10.08
C SER A 156 -15.17 15.21 8.66
N LEU A 157 -15.92 14.45 7.84
CA LEU A 157 -16.27 14.83 6.48
C LEU A 157 -16.96 16.19 6.45
N LYS A 158 -17.99 16.37 7.30
CA LYS A 158 -18.72 17.64 7.38
C LYS A 158 -17.80 18.82 7.68
N MET A 159 -16.83 18.65 8.59
CA MET A 159 -15.87 19.70 8.90
C MET A 159 -14.93 20.01 7.75
N TYR A 160 -14.44 19.00 7.03
CA TYR A 160 -13.61 19.23 5.86
C TYR A 160 -14.40 19.85 4.69
N GLU A 161 -15.70 19.55 4.56
CA GLU A 161 -16.60 20.23 3.63
C GLU A 161 -16.74 21.72 3.97
N GLU A 162 -16.98 22.06 5.25
CA GLU A 162 -17.06 23.45 5.72
C GLU A 162 -15.74 24.22 5.51
N LEU A 163 -14.60 23.52 5.56
CA LEU A 163 -13.27 24.09 5.35
C LEU A 163 -12.84 24.10 3.87
N ASN A 164 -13.60 23.48 2.97
CA ASN A 164 -13.24 23.22 1.58
C ASN A 164 -11.88 22.51 1.43
N GLU A 165 -11.56 21.59 2.36
CA GLU A 165 -10.29 20.85 2.39
C GLU A 165 -10.44 19.52 1.67
N ILE A 166 -10.04 19.50 0.39
CA ILE A 166 -10.31 18.39 -0.55
C ILE A 166 -9.63 17.08 -0.12
N ILE A 167 -8.39 17.14 0.39
CA ILE A 167 -7.65 15.94 0.80
C ILE A 167 -8.37 15.25 1.96
N GLY A 168 -8.79 16.02 2.97
CA GLY A 168 -9.53 15.50 4.11
C GLY A 168 -10.90 14.93 3.70
N MET A 169 -11.60 15.60 2.81
CA MET A 169 -12.87 15.10 2.25
C MET A 169 -12.70 13.75 1.55
N SER A 170 -11.71 13.62 0.67
CA SER A 170 -11.43 12.38 -0.04
C SER A 170 -11.07 11.25 0.94
N THR A 171 -10.21 11.54 1.93
CA THR A 171 -9.84 10.55 2.96
C THR A 171 -11.04 10.08 3.77
N CYS A 172 -11.92 10.99 4.20
CA CYS A 172 -13.13 10.63 4.94
C CYS A 172 -14.09 9.79 4.09
N LEU A 173 -14.30 10.16 2.82
CA LEU A 173 -15.14 9.41 1.91
C LEU A 173 -14.58 8.00 1.64
N ASN A 174 -13.26 7.86 1.52
CA ASN A 174 -12.63 6.55 1.40
C ASN A 174 -12.91 5.66 2.62
N ASN A 175 -12.77 6.21 3.83
CA ASN A 175 -13.05 5.49 5.07
C ASN A 175 -14.55 5.13 5.17
N ILE A 176 -15.45 6.06 4.84
CA ILE A 176 -16.90 5.82 4.81
C ILE A 176 -17.25 4.74 3.76
N GLY A 177 -16.61 4.78 2.59
CA GLY A 177 -16.77 3.78 1.55
C GLY A 177 -16.38 2.38 2.01
N GLN A 178 -15.27 2.24 2.74
CA GLN A 178 -14.86 0.97 3.35
C GLN A 178 -15.85 0.49 4.43
N ILE A 179 -16.37 1.41 5.25
CA ILE A 179 -17.40 1.07 6.24
C ILE A 179 -18.66 0.52 5.55
N TYR A 180 -19.17 1.20 4.51
CA TYR A 180 -20.32 0.71 3.75
C TYR A 180 -20.05 -0.63 3.06
N MET A 181 -18.81 -0.86 2.59
CA MET A 181 -18.41 -2.15 2.01
C MET A 181 -18.52 -3.30 3.04
N ILE A 182 -18.18 -3.05 4.31
CA ILE A 182 -18.32 -4.04 5.40
C ILE A 182 -19.79 -4.23 5.77
N GLN A 183 -20.59 -3.16 5.79
CA GLN A 183 -22.02 -3.22 6.06
C GLN A 183 -22.81 -3.89 4.93
N GLY A 184 -22.19 -4.16 3.77
CA GLY A 184 -22.84 -4.70 2.59
C GLY A 184 -23.66 -3.66 1.80
N ASP A 185 -23.57 -2.37 2.13
CA ASP A 185 -24.21 -1.30 1.36
C ASP A 185 -23.32 -0.91 0.15
N VAL A 186 -23.36 -1.80 -0.83
CA VAL A 186 -22.50 -1.71 -2.02
C VAL A 186 -22.72 -0.42 -2.80
N LEU A 187 -23.96 0.04 -2.92
CA LEU A 187 -24.28 1.25 -3.71
C LEU A 187 -23.63 2.49 -3.09
N LYS A 188 -23.78 2.68 -1.77
CA LYS A 188 -23.15 3.82 -1.08
C LYS A 188 -21.62 3.71 -1.09
N SER A 189 -21.08 2.50 -0.97
CA SER A 189 -19.63 2.29 -1.06
C SER A 189 -19.08 2.73 -2.43
N ILE A 190 -19.71 2.32 -3.53
CA ILE A 190 -19.33 2.74 -4.89
C ILE A 190 -19.46 4.27 -5.06
N GLU A 191 -20.53 4.86 -4.54
CA GLU A 191 -20.73 6.33 -4.59
C GLU A 191 -19.59 7.06 -3.86
N CYS A 192 -19.20 6.61 -2.68
CA CYS A 192 -18.10 7.21 -1.92
C CYS A 192 -16.78 7.15 -2.69
N PHE A 193 -16.41 5.97 -3.24
CA PHE A 193 -15.14 5.85 -3.97
C PHE A 193 -15.13 6.64 -5.28
N ASN A 194 -16.26 6.74 -5.98
CA ASN A 194 -16.35 7.60 -7.17
C ASN A 194 -16.18 9.08 -6.81
N LYS A 195 -16.78 9.54 -5.71
CA LYS A 195 -16.56 10.91 -5.21
C LYS A 195 -15.11 11.15 -4.81
N CYS A 196 -14.43 10.16 -4.18
CA CYS A 196 -13.00 10.25 -3.91
C CYS A 196 -12.21 10.48 -5.22
N ILE A 197 -12.47 9.68 -6.25
CA ILE A 197 -11.79 9.80 -7.55
C ILE A 197 -12.02 11.21 -8.16
N GLU A 198 -13.23 11.75 -8.06
CA GLU A 198 -13.53 13.09 -8.56
C GLU A 198 -12.76 14.18 -7.80
N LEU A 199 -12.71 14.10 -6.47
CA LEU A 199 -11.99 15.05 -5.62
C LEU A 199 -10.47 14.95 -5.83
N ASP A 200 -9.94 13.73 -5.85
CA ASP A 200 -8.50 13.50 -6.04
C ASP A 200 -8.03 13.94 -7.44
N LYS A 201 -8.89 13.83 -8.47
CA LYS A 201 -8.60 14.39 -9.81
C LYS A 201 -8.47 15.91 -9.79
N GLN A 202 -9.28 16.62 -9.00
CA GLN A 202 -9.22 18.08 -8.91
C GLN A 202 -7.88 18.59 -8.39
N ILE A 203 -7.25 17.81 -7.50
CA ILE A 203 -5.97 18.17 -6.85
C ILE A 203 -4.77 17.42 -7.43
N GLY A 204 -4.98 16.55 -8.44
CA GLY A 204 -3.91 15.73 -9.02
C GLY A 204 -3.36 14.65 -8.09
N ASN A 205 -4.12 14.19 -7.10
CA ASN A 205 -3.72 13.13 -6.18
C ASN A 205 -3.86 11.75 -6.83
N GLU A 206 -2.88 11.38 -7.65
CA GLU A 206 -2.88 10.10 -8.37
C GLU A 206 -2.92 8.89 -7.41
N ASN A 207 -2.29 8.99 -6.24
CA ASN A 207 -2.32 7.90 -5.24
C ASN A 207 -3.75 7.67 -4.71
N GLY A 208 -4.48 8.71 -4.34
CA GLY A 208 -5.88 8.61 -3.89
C GLY A 208 -6.79 8.00 -4.95
N ILE A 209 -6.59 8.40 -6.22
CA ILE A 209 -7.31 7.79 -7.36
C ILE A 209 -7.04 6.30 -7.44
N ALA A 210 -5.76 5.88 -7.39
CA ALA A 210 -5.38 4.46 -7.47
C ALA A 210 -5.95 3.63 -6.31
N MET A 211 -5.92 4.16 -5.09
CA MET A 211 -6.52 3.49 -3.91
C MET A 211 -8.03 3.29 -4.08
N SER A 212 -8.75 4.32 -4.52
CA SER A 212 -10.20 4.25 -4.76
C SER A 212 -10.56 3.26 -5.88
N LEU A 213 -9.76 3.21 -6.96
CA LEU A 213 -9.92 2.22 -8.03
C LEU A 213 -9.69 0.79 -7.50
N SER A 214 -8.67 0.57 -6.67
CA SER A 214 -8.41 -0.74 -6.05
C SER A 214 -9.59 -1.18 -5.18
N ASN A 215 -10.17 -0.27 -4.39
CA ASN A 215 -11.36 -0.55 -3.57
C ASN A 215 -12.58 -0.89 -4.43
N LEU A 216 -12.80 -0.16 -5.54
CA LEU A 216 -13.85 -0.52 -6.51
C LEU A 216 -13.60 -1.90 -7.11
N GLY A 217 -12.34 -2.23 -7.44
CA GLY A 217 -11.96 -3.56 -7.91
C GLY A 217 -12.35 -4.66 -6.91
N GLN A 218 -12.13 -4.45 -5.62
CA GLN A 218 -12.52 -5.39 -4.57
C GLN A 218 -14.05 -5.54 -4.45
N ILE A 219 -14.79 -4.42 -4.57
CA ILE A 219 -16.26 -4.47 -4.55
C ILE A 219 -16.78 -5.33 -5.70
N TYR A 220 -16.34 -5.04 -6.93
CA TYR A 220 -16.79 -5.80 -8.10
C TYR A 220 -16.34 -7.26 -8.06
N PHE A 221 -15.17 -7.55 -7.48
CA PHE A 221 -14.75 -8.92 -7.21
C PHE A 221 -15.71 -9.65 -6.27
N LYS A 222 -16.10 -9.02 -5.15
CA LYS A 222 -17.09 -9.59 -4.22
C LYS A 222 -18.47 -9.78 -4.87
N GLN A 223 -18.84 -8.90 -5.80
CA GLN A 223 -20.08 -9.04 -6.58
C GLN A 223 -20.00 -10.10 -7.69
N GLY A 224 -18.82 -10.68 -7.95
CA GLY A 224 -18.61 -11.62 -9.04
C GLY A 224 -18.49 -10.96 -10.43
N ASP A 225 -18.44 -9.64 -10.53
CA ASP A 225 -18.16 -8.92 -11.78
C ASP A 225 -16.63 -8.89 -12.02
N ILE A 226 -16.14 -10.03 -12.48
CA ILE A 226 -14.71 -10.28 -12.66
C ILE A 226 -14.08 -9.30 -13.67
N LYS A 227 -14.83 -8.95 -14.72
CA LYS A 227 -14.35 -8.01 -15.72
C LYS A 227 -14.04 -6.68 -15.08
N LYS A 228 -15.01 -6.08 -14.40
CA LYS A 228 -14.79 -4.79 -13.73
C LYS A 228 -13.75 -4.88 -12.63
N ALA A 229 -13.71 -5.99 -11.88
CA ALA A 229 -12.69 -6.21 -10.86
C ALA A 229 -11.28 -6.12 -11.44
N LEU A 230 -11.03 -6.79 -12.57
CA LEU A 230 -9.73 -6.72 -13.26
C LEU A 230 -9.48 -5.34 -13.87
N ASP A 231 -10.48 -4.74 -14.53
CA ASP A 231 -10.35 -3.42 -15.13
C ASP A 231 -9.94 -2.35 -14.11
N TYR A 232 -10.61 -2.31 -12.96
CA TYR A 232 -10.29 -1.35 -11.91
C TYR A 232 -8.92 -1.60 -11.27
N ASN A 233 -8.57 -2.86 -11.01
CA ASN A 233 -7.26 -3.19 -10.45
C ASN A 233 -6.11 -2.91 -11.45
N HIS A 234 -6.31 -3.12 -12.75
CA HIS A 234 -5.33 -2.74 -13.77
C HIS A 234 -5.18 -1.23 -13.93
N GLN A 235 -6.28 -0.47 -13.85
CA GLN A 235 -6.21 0.98 -13.84
C GLN A 235 -5.43 1.49 -12.62
N SER A 236 -5.70 0.94 -11.44
CA SER A 236 -4.95 1.22 -10.20
C SER A 236 -3.47 0.92 -10.39
N LEU A 237 -3.12 -0.28 -10.88
CA LEU A 237 -1.74 -0.70 -11.13
C LEU A 237 -1.02 0.27 -12.06
N LYS A 238 -1.64 0.65 -13.18
CA LYS A 238 -1.05 1.58 -14.15
C LYS A 238 -0.72 2.94 -13.54
N ILE A 239 -1.59 3.47 -12.68
CA ILE A 239 -1.33 4.72 -11.98
C ILE A 239 -0.18 4.56 -11.00
N GLN A 240 -0.16 3.48 -10.22
CA GLN A 240 0.87 3.22 -9.23
C GLN A 240 2.25 2.99 -9.86
N GLU A 241 2.30 2.33 -11.02
CA GLU A 241 3.52 2.23 -11.82
C GLU A 241 4.01 3.60 -12.30
N LYS A 242 3.09 4.47 -12.73
CA LYS A 242 3.42 5.83 -13.18
C LYS A 242 4.00 6.69 -12.06
N ILE A 243 3.46 6.59 -10.84
CA ILE A 243 3.94 7.36 -9.68
C ILE A 243 5.09 6.67 -8.93
N ASN A 244 5.53 5.49 -9.40
CA ASN A 244 6.55 4.66 -8.78
C ASN A 244 6.25 4.35 -7.31
N ASP A 245 5.00 3.93 -7.00
CA ASP A 245 4.61 3.47 -5.67
C ASP A 245 4.72 1.94 -5.57
N PRO A 246 5.82 1.39 -5.05
CA PRO A 246 6.02 -0.06 -4.99
C PRO A 246 5.02 -0.76 -4.04
N PHE A 247 4.56 -0.08 -2.98
CA PHE A 247 3.56 -0.63 -2.07
C PHE A 247 2.19 -0.77 -2.76
N GLY A 248 1.77 0.26 -3.47
CA GLY A 248 0.54 0.25 -4.24
C GLY A 248 0.57 -0.76 -5.40
N ILE A 249 1.70 -0.85 -6.12
CA ILE A 249 1.91 -1.85 -7.17
C ILE A 249 1.70 -3.26 -6.59
N ALA A 250 2.33 -3.56 -5.43
CA ALA A 250 2.20 -4.86 -4.79
C ALA A 250 0.74 -5.18 -4.42
N ASN A 251 -0.01 -4.20 -3.91
CA ASN A 251 -1.43 -4.37 -3.58
C ASN A 251 -2.26 -4.70 -4.81
N SER A 252 -2.09 -3.94 -5.90
CA SER A 252 -2.83 -4.15 -7.14
C SER A 252 -2.51 -5.51 -7.77
N LEU A 253 -1.23 -5.91 -7.81
CA LEU A 253 -0.81 -7.22 -8.30
C LEU A 253 -1.42 -8.35 -7.46
N ASN A 254 -1.42 -8.24 -6.13
CA ASN A 254 -2.05 -9.22 -5.25
C ASN A 254 -3.55 -9.34 -5.51
N ASN A 255 -4.25 -8.23 -5.66
CA ASN A 255 -5.69 -8.22 -5.94
C ASN A 255 -6.01 -8.86 -7.30
N ILE A 256 -5.22 -8.59 -8.33
CA ILE A 256 -5.34 -9.26 -9.63
C ILE A 256 -5.10 -10.76 -9.48
N GLY A 257 -4.07 -11.18 -8.73
CA GLY A 257 -3.78 -12.58 -8.43
C GLY A 257 -4.97 -13.29 -7.75
N LEU A 258 -5.61 -12.64 -6.76
CA LEU A 258 -6.80 -13.16 -6.08
C LEU A 258 -7.98 -13.36 -7.06
N VAL A 259 -8.16 -12.44 -8.00
CA VAL A 259 -9.22 -12.57 -9.02
C VAL A 259 -8.96 -13.80 -9.88
N TYR A 260 -7.74 -14.03 -10.38
CA TYR A 260 -7.39 -15.22 -11.16
C TYR A 260 -7.50 -16.51 -10.34
N GLN A 261 -7.05 -16.49 -9.09
CA GLN A 261 -7.18 -17.64 -8.18
C GLN A 261 -8.65 -18.03 -7.97
N ASN A 262 -9.54 -17.08 -7.78
CA ASN A 262 -10.98 -17.33 -7.62
C ASN A 262 -11.59 -17.93 -8.90
N GLN A 263 -11.04 -17.64 -10.07
CA GLN A 263 -11.45 -18.23 -11.35
C GLN A 263 -10.88 -19.64 -11.58
N GLY A 264 -10.01 -20.14 -10.68
CA GLY A 264 -9.29 -21.40 -10.87
C GLY A 264 -8.11 -21.31 -11.84
N ASP A 265 -7.75 -20.10 -12.27
CA ASP A 265 -6.53 -19.87 -13.08
C ASP A 265 -5.32 -19.66 -12.18
N TYR A 266 -4.92 -20.75 -11.54
CA TYR A 266 -3.84 -20.73 -10.55
C TYR A 266 -2.48 -20.36 -11.14
N ASN A 267 -2.26 -20.64 -12.45
CA ASN A 267 -0.98 -20.28 -13.09
C ASN A 267 -0.83 -18.76 -13.25
N ASN A 268 -1.86 -18.08 -13.71
CA ASN A 268 -1.86 -16.62 -13.76
C ASN A 268 -1.82 -16.01 -12.35
N ALA A 269 -2.58 -16.56 -11.39
CA ALA A 269 -2.51 -16.13 -10.01
C ALA A 269 -1.07 -16.19 -9.46
N LEU A 270 -0.37 -17.31 -9.63
CA LEU A 270 1.02 -17.49 -9.22
C LEU A 270 1.97 -16.45 -9.87
N ASN A 271 1.79 -16.17 -11.17
CA ASN A 271 2.60 -15.15 -11.85
C ASN A 271 2.44 -13.77 -11.21
N TYR A 272 1.21 -13.37 -10.88
CA TYR A 272 0.94 -12.09 -10.23
C TYR A 272 1.47 -12.06 -8.79
N TYR A 273 1.29 -13.13 -8.01
CA TYR A 273 1.84 -13.21 -6.66
C TYR A 273 3.37 -13.20 -6.61
N GLN A 274 4.04 -13.83 -7.58
CA GLN A 274 5.50 -13.76 -7.70
C GLN A 274 6.00 -12.35 -7.96
N LYS A 275 5.28 -11.58 -8.78
CA LYS A 275 5.58 -10.15 -8.97
C LYS A 275 5.34 -9.35 -7.68
N THR A 276 4.29 -9.69 -6.92
CA THR A 276 3.99 -9.06 -5.63
C THR A 276 5.15 -9.23 -4.64
N ILE A 277 5.75 -10.44 -4.56
CA ILE A 277 6.89 -10.72 -3.68
C ILE A 277 8.00 -9.70 -3.89
N LYS A 278 8.42 -9.48 -5.16
CA LYS A 278 9.49 -8.55 -5.50
C LYS A 278 9.27 -7.17 -4.87
N TYR A 279 8.09 -6.58 -5.05
CA TYR A 279 7.79 -5.24 -4.52
C TYR A 279 7.64 -5.22 -2.99
N ARG A 280 7.17 -6.33 -2.37
CA ARG A 280 7.11 -6.45 -0.91
C ARG A 280 8.50 -6.55 -0.27
N GLU A 281 9.43 -7.25 -0.94
CA GLU A 281 10.84 -7.30 -0.54
C GLU A 281 11.52 -5.92 -0.67
N GLU A 282 11.29 -5.20 -1.79
CA GLU A 282 11.80 -3.84 -2.00
C GLU A 282 11.31 -2.86 -0.92
N THR A 283 10.09 -3.02 -0.44
CA THR A 283 9.49 -2.17 0.61
C THR A 283 9.72 -2.69 2.03
N SER A 284 10.39 -3.82 2.20
CA SER A 284 10.54 -4.51 3.50
C SER A 284 9.20 -4.80 4.20
N ASP A 285 8.12 -4.93 3.43
CA ASP A 285 6.77 -5.21 3.94
C ASP A 285 6.60 -6.70 4.26
N LYS A 286 7.01 -7.09 5.45
CA LYS A 286 6.93 -8.47 5.93
C LYS A 286 5.48 -8.99 6.00
N GLY A 287 4.53 -8.15 6.38
CA GLY A 287 3.11 -8.53 6.46
C GLY A 287 2.53 -8.85 5.08
N GLY A 288 2.75 -7.95 4.12
CA GLY A 288 2.35 -8.19 2.74
C GLY A 288 3.06 -9.38 2.09
N LEU A 289 4.32 -9.61 2.45
CA LEU A 289 5.09 -10.78 1.99
C LEU A 289 4.51 -12.09 2.55
N ALA A 290 4.16 -12.13 3.84
CA ALA A 290 3.52 -13.28 4.46
C ALA A 290 2.16 -13.60 3.82
N LEU A 291 1.36 -12.57 3.52
CA LEU A 291 0.10 -12.72 2.78
C LEU A 291 0.33 -13.27 1.36
N ALA A 292 1.33 -12.78 0.65
CA ALA A 292 1.67 -13.29 -0.68
C ALA A 292 2.08 -14.77 -0.62
N PHE A 293 2.87 -15.18 0.36
CA PHE A 293 3.23 -16.59 0.58
C PHE A 293 2.01 -17.44 0.90
N HIS A 294 1.09 -16.94 1.73
CA HIS A 294 -0.16 -17.65 2.00
C HIS A 294 -0.97 -17.90 0.72
N ASN A 295 -1.14 -16.88 -0.12
CA ASN A 295 -1.88 -16.98 -1.38
C ASN A 295 -1.20 -17.92 -2.38
N ILE A 296 0.13 -17.88 -2.49
CA ILE A 296 0.91 -18.80 -3.31
C ILE A 296 0.74 -20.25 -2.81
N GLY A 297 0.81 -20.45 -1.51
CA GLY A 297 0.59 -21.76 -0.89
C GLY A 297 -0.81 -22.31 -1.22
N MET A 298 -1.85 -21.47 -1.14
CA MET A 298 -3.22 -21.83 -1.55
C MET A 298 -3.29 -22.22 -3.04
N ALA A 299 -2.64 -21.46 -3.92
CA ALA A 299 -2.63 -21.77 -5.35
C ALA A 299 -1.91 -23.11 -5.65
N TYR A 300 -0.76 -23.37 -5.02
CA TYR A 300 -0.07 -24.66 -5.16
C TYR A 300 -0.85 -25.83 -4.56
N TYR A 301 -1.51 -25.61 -3.43
CA TYR A 301 -2.39 -26.63 -2.85
C TYR A 301 -3.53 -27.01 -3.82
N SER A 302 -4.15 -26.02 -4.46
CA SER A 302 -5.19 -26.22 -5.47
C SER A 302 -4.67 -26.91 -6.73
N LEU A 303 -3.40 -26.70 -7.07
CA LEU A 303 -2.69 -27.43 -8.14
C LEU A 303 -2.18 -28.82 -7.72
N HIS A 304 -2.51 -29.28 -6.50
CA HIS A 304 -2.08 -30.53 -5.88
C HIS A 304 -0.56 -30.64 -5.63
N ASP A 305 0.20 -29.54 -5.73
CA ASP A 305 1.62 -29.46 -5.33
C ASP A 305 1.75 -29.18 -3.83
N LYS A 306 1.45 -30.20 -3.02
CA LYS A 306 1.46 -30.10 -1.56
C LYS A 306 2.82 -29.77 -0.96
N ALA A 307 3.89 -30.12 -1.66
CA ALA A 307 5.26 -29.84 -1.18
C ALA A 307 5.55 -28.33 -1.23
N LYS A 308 5.24 -27.69 -2.36
CA LYS A 308 5.40 -26.24 -2.47
C LYS A 308 4.41 -25.49 -1.59
N ALA A 309 3.15 -25.95 -1.48
CA ALA A 309 2.19 -25.36 -0.57
C ALA A 309 2.71 -25.32 0.87
N LEU A 310 3.31 -26.44 1.35
CA LEU A 310 3.89 -26.53 2.67
C LEU A 310 5.03 -25.51 2.86
N ASP A 311 6.00 -25.46 1.93
CA ASP A 311 7.14 -24.54 1.98
C ASP A 311 6.67 -23.07 2.09
N PHE A 312 5.75 -22.66 1.24
CA PHE A 312 5.26 -21.27 1.26
C PHE A 312 4.46 -20.95 2.54
N TRP A 313 3.66 -21.88 3.07
CA TRP A 313 2.92 -21.65 4.29
C TRP A 313 3.82 -21.63 5.54
N GLU A 314 4.89 -22.45 5.59
CA GLU A 314 5.92 -22.38 6.64
C GLU A 314 6.68 -21.05 6.61
N ARG A 315 7.05 -20.56 5.42
CA ARG A 315 7.66 -19.24 5.24
C ARG A 315 6.73 -18.11 5.68
N GLY A 316 5.45 -18.20 5.32
CA GLY A 316 4.43 -17.24 5.75
C GLY A 316 4.22 -17.25 7.26
N LEU A 317 4.14 -18.44 7.88
CA LEU A 317 4.05 -18.57 9.33
C LEU A 317 5.22 -17.92 10.05
N LYS A 318 6.44 -18.20 9.60
CA LYS A 318 7.66 -17.61 10.17
C LYS A 318 7.64 -16.08 10.14
N LEU A 319 7.26 -15.50 9.01
CA LEU A 319 7.16 -14.03 8.91
C LEU A 319 6.08 -13.46 9.83
N ASN A 320 4.91 -14.10 9.91
CA ASN A 320 3.84 -13.65 10.80
C ASN A 320 4.26 -13.77 12.28
N GLU A 321 5.00 -14.82 12.66
CA GLU A 321 5.57 -14.96 14.01
C GLU A 321 6.62 -13.86 14.29
N GLU A 322 7.48 -13.52 13.32
CA GLU A 322 8.47 -12.45 13.46
C GLU A 322 7.84 -11.08 13.71
N ILE A 323 6.71 -10.78 13.05
CA ILE A 323 6.02 -9.49 13.19
C ILE A 323 4.91 -9.50 14.25
N GLY A 324 4.62 -10.68 14.85
CA GLY A 324 3.57 -10.84 15.85
C GLY A 324 2.14 -10.72 15.29
N GLU A 325 1.94 -11.03 13.99
CA GLU A 325 0.64 -10.93 13.31
C GLU A 325 -0.23 -12.16 13.61
N ALA A 326 -1.07 -12.05 14.64
CA ALA A 326 -1.81 -13.19 15.19
C ALA A 326 -2.83 -13.80 14.20
N SER A 327 -3.50 -12.99 13.38
CA SER A 327 -4.45 -13.47 12.36
C SER A 327 -3.72 -14.27 11.27
N GLY A 328 -2.58 -13.75 10.80
CA GLY A 328 -1.71 -14.44 9.86
C GLY A 328 -1.14 -15.75 10.41
N ILE A 329 -0.74 -15.77 11.69
CA ILE A 329 -0.30 -16.99 12.39
C ILE A 329 -1.44 -18.01 12.39
N ALA A 330 -2.64 -17.62 12.81
CA ALA A 330 -3.80 -18.50 12.88
C ALA A 330 -4.16 -19.11 11.51
N SER A 331 -4.18 -18.29 10.47
CA SER A 331 -4.46 -18.73 9.11
C SER A 331 -3.39 -19.68 8.57
N SER A 332 -2.11 -19.40 8.83
CA SER A 332 -1.00 -20.27 8.42
C SER A 332 -1.05 -21.62 9.15
N LEU A 333 -1.34 -21.63 10.46
CA LEU A 333 -1.51 -22.85 11.23
C LEU A 333 -2.67 -23.72 10.72
N ASN A 334 -3.80 -23.11 10.36
CA ASN A 334 -4.92 -23.82 9.74
C ASN A 334 -4.50 -24.49 8.42
N SER A 335 -3.76 -23.78 7.58
CA SER A 335 -3.27 -24.30 6.30
C SER A 335 -2.27 -25.44 6.47
N LEU A 336 -1.36 -25.35 7.45
CA LEU A 336 -0.44 -26.43 7.80
C LEU A 336 -1.21 -27.65 8.33
N GLY A 337 -2.21 -27.43 9.19
CA GLY A 337 -3.09 -28.50 9.68
C GLY A 337 -3.77 -29.26 8.54
N LEU A 338 -4.17 -28.56 7.49
CA LEU A 338 -4.79 -29.18 6.31
C LEU A 338 -3.82 -30.14 5.59
N ILE A 339 -2.55 -29.75 5.39
CA ILE A 339 -1.54 -30.61 4.76
C ILE A 339 -1.25 -31.86 5.62
N TYR A 340 -1.07 -31.69 6.94
CA TYR A 340 -0.85 -32.82 7.82
C TYR A 340 -2.05 -33.76 7.88
N SER A 341 -3.28 -33.21 7.85
CA SER A 341 -4.50 -34.02 7.74
C SER A 341 -4.53 -34.84 6.45
N ASP A 342 -4.17 -34.23 5.32
CA ASP A 342 -4.05 -34.92 4.02
C ASP A 342 -2.97 -36.02 3.99
N GLN A 343 -1.91 -35.84 4.76
CA GLN A 343 -0.88 -36.85 4.96
C GLN A 343 -1.30 -37.94 5.98
N LYS A 344 -2.53 -37.88 6.50
CA LYS A 344 -3.08 -38.74 7.56
C LYS A 344 -2.30 -38.67 8.89
N LYS A 345 -1.54 -37.61 9.10
CA LYS A 345 -0.84 -37.30 10.36
C LYS A 345 -1.79 -36.55 11.30
N TYR A 346 -2.86 -37.20 11.69
CA TYR A 346 -4.01 -36.58 12.35
C TYR A 346 -3.67 -35.91 13.68
N ASP A 347 -2.76 -36.48 14.47
CA ASP A 347 -2.37 -35.89 15.76
C ASP A 347 -1.65 -34.55 15.54
N GLN A 348 -0.74 -34.49 14.56
CA GLN A 348 -0.05 -33.25 14.20
C GLN A 348 -1.03 -32.21 13.65
N ALA A 349 -1.91 -32.63 12.74
CA ALA A 349 -2.95 -31.76 12.19
C ALA A 349 -3.82 -31.16 13.30
N LEU A 350 -4.22 -31.96 14.27
CA LEU A 350 -5.05 -31.51 15.40
C LEU A 350 -4.33 -30.45 16.26
N VAL A 351 -3.04 -30.61 16.52
CA VAL A 351 -2.25 -29.61 17.26
C VAL A 351 -2.25 -28.28 16.51
N TYR A 352 -2.00 -28.28 15.19
CA TYR A 352 -2.03 -27.06 14.39
C TYR A 352 -3.42 -26.41 14.38
N TYR A 353 -4.48 -27.19 14.17
CA TYR A 353 -5.84 -26.69 14.18
C TYR A 353 -6.25 -26.11 15.54
N GLN A 354 -5.88 -26.77 16.66
CA GLN A 354 -6.21 -26.27 17.99
C GLN A 354 -5.52 -24.94 18.30
N ARG A 355 -4.25 -24.80 17.91
CA ARG A 355 -3.53 -23.51 18.03
C ARG A 355 -4.19 -22.43 17.18
N SER A 356 -4.56 -22.77 15.95
CA SER A 356 -5.27 -21.86 15.05
C SER A 356 -6.63 -21.44 15.63
N LEU A 357 -7.42 -22.42 16.12
CA LEU A 357 -8.74 -22.16 16.70
C LEU A 357 -8.65 -21.23 17.90
N LYS A 358 -7.71 -21.49 18.80
CA LYS A 358 -7.50 -20.67 19.99
C LYS A 358 -7.22 -19.21 19.60
N LEU A 359 -6.29 -18.98 18.67
CA LEU A 359 -5.98 -17.63 18.20
C LEU A 359 -7.19 -16.97 17.51
N ALA A 360 -7.90 -17.70 16.65
CA ALA A 360 -9.08 -17.20 15.96
C ALA A 360 -10.22 -16.82 16.95
N GLU A 361 -10.37 -17.58 18.05
CA GLU A 361 -11.32 -17.28 19.12
C GLU A 361 -10.90 -16.03 19.92
N GLU A 362 -9.61 -15.90 20.25
CA GLU A 362 -9.04 -14.72 20.92
C GLU A 362 -9.23 -13.45 20.07
N LEU A 363 -9.16 -13.57 18.74
CA LEU A 363 -9.37 -12.49 17.77
C LEU A 363 -10.84 -12.27 17.39
N ALA A 364 -11.74 -13.15 17.82
CA ALA A 364 -13.15 -13.18 17.40
C ALA A 364 -13.35 -13.27 15.86
N GLU A 365 -12.43 -13.93 15.15
CA GLU A 365 -12.47 -14.11 13.70
C GLU A 365 -13.43 -15.24 13.29
N LYS A 366 -14.72 -14.95 13.23
CA LYS A 366 -15.78 -15.93 12.99
C LYS A 366 -15.59 -16.76 11.72
N GLN A 367 -15.06 -16.18 10.65
CA GLN A 367 -14.80 -16.93 9.41
C GLN A 367 -13.72 -18.00 9.62
N LEU A 368 -12.60 -17.63 10.25
CA LEU A 368 -11.52 -18.58 10.54
C LEU A 368 -11.95 -19.63 11.55
N ILE A 369 -12.67 -19.23 12.60
CA ILE A 369 -13.28 -20.17 13.59
C ILE A 369 -14.11 -21.22 12.84
N THR A 370 -14.98 -20.79 11.93
CA THR A 370 -15.83 -21.70 11.13
C THR A 370 -15.00 -22.68 10.31
N GLN A 371 -13.97 -22.18 9.61
CA GLN A 371 -13.09 -23.02 8.78
C GLN A 371 -12.31 -24.04 9.61
N VAL A 372 -11.71 -23.61 10.70
CA VAL A 372 -10.91 -24.49 11.57
C VAL A 372 -11.78 -25.56 12.23
N GLN A 373 -12.96 -25.19 12.75
CA GLN A 373 -13.90 -26.15 13.33
C GLN A 373 -14.39 -27.15 12.27
N HIS A 374 -14.65 -26.71 11.03
CA HIS A 374 -14.96 -27.60 9.92
C HIS A 374 -13.84 -28.60 9.64
N ASN A 375 -12.59 -28.12 9.58
CA ASN A 375 -11.42 -28.96 9.33
C ASN A 375 -11.20 -29.99 10.45
N ILE A 376 -11.38 -29.59 11.72
CA ILE A 376 -11.33 -30.52 12.87
C ILE A 376 -12.46 -31.55 12.79
N SER A 377 -13.67 -31.14 12.38
CA SER A 377 -14.80 -32.05 12.19
C SER A 377 -14.49 -33.11 11.13
N LEU A 378 -13.93 -32.70 9.98
CA LEU A 378 -13.50 -33.62 8.93
C LEU A 378 -12.38 -34.56 9.40
N LEU A 379 -11.41 -34.05 10.17
CA LEU A 379 -10.33 -34.85 10.73
C LEU A 379 -10.90 -35.97 11.63
N PHE A 380 -11.81 -35.66 12.54
CA PHE A 380 -12.45 -36.68 13.40
C PHE A 380 -13.38 -37.61 12.63
N LEU A 381 -14.07 -37.12 11.58
CA LEU A 381 -14.87 -37.96 10.69
C LEU A 381 -13.99 -39.00 9.98
N ASN A 382 -12.81 -38.59 9.46
CA ASN A 382 -11.84 -39.47 8.82
C ASN A 382 -11.27 -40.53 9.79
N GLN A 383 -11.16 -40.19 11.08
CA GLN A 383 -10.79 -41.12 12.17
C GLN A 383 -11.97 -41.98 12.66
N LYS A 384 -13.18 -41.82 12.12
CA LYS A 384 -14.42 -42.46 12.55
C LYS A 384 -14.84 -42.13 13.99
N GLN A 385 -14.36 -41.01 14.53
CA GLN A 385 -14.73 -40.50 15.86
C GLN A 385 -15.96 -39.60 15.75
N LEU A 386 -17.12 -40.20 15.45
CA LEU A 386 -18.34 -39.51 15.03
C LEU A 386 -18.84 -38.48 16.05
N ASP A 387 -18.74 -38.78 17.35
CA ASP A 387 -19.22 -37.88 18.40
C ASP A 387 -18.40 -36.60 18.50
N LYS A 388 -17.07 -36.71 18.40
CA LYS A 388 -16.20 -35.53 18.35
C LYS A 388 -16.41 -34.75 17.06
N ALA A 389 -16.51 -35.45 15.92
CA ALA A 389 -16.80 -34.81 14.63
C ALA A 389 -18.12 -34.03 14.67
N LEU A 390 -19.15 -34.57 15.36
CA LEU A 390 -20.45 -33.93 15.49
C LEU A 390 -20.36 -32.59 16.23
N VAL A 391 -19.65 -32.53 17.34
CA VAL A 391 -19.50 -31.31 18.15
C VAL A 391 -18.91 -30.18 17.30
N TYR A 392 -17.77 -30.43 16.65
CA TYR A 392 -17.11 -29.42 15.84
C TYR A 392 -17.91 -29.06 14.57
N GLY A 393 -18.56 -30.03 13.95
CA GLY A 393 -19.42 -29.80 12.80
C GLY A 393 -20.64 -28.92 13.11
N GLN A 394 -21.28 -29.14 14.26
CA GLN A 394 -22.42 -28.33 14.72
C GLN A 394 -21.98 -26.91 15.06
N ASN A 395 -20.85 -26.74 15.74
CA ASN A 395 -20.31 -25.43 16.04
C ASN A 395 -19.96 -24.66 14.74
N SER A 396 -19.28 -25.31 13.80
CA SER A 396 -18.99 -24.73 12.49
C SER A 396 -20.27 -24.28 11.77
N LEU A 397 -21.31 -25.11 11.74
CA LEU A 397 -22.60 -24.76 11.11
C LEU A 397 -23.30 -23.59 11.81
N ALA A 398 -23.23 -23.55 13.15
CA ALA A 398 -23.84 -22.47 13.94
C ALA A 398 -23.20 -21.12 13.60
N VAL A 399 -21.88 -21.06 13.64
CA VAL A 399 -21.14 -19.82 13.33
C VAL A 399 -21.31 -19.46 11.82
N ALA A 400 -21.27 -20.44 10.92
CA ALA A 400 -21.51 -20.22 9.49
C ALA A 400 -22.88 -19.59 9.20
N LYS A 401 -23.93 -20.04 9.91
CA LYS A 401 -25.27 -19.45 9.81
C LYS A 401 -25.32 -18.03 10.38
N GLU A 402 -24.64 -17.79 11.47
CA GLU A 402 -24.56 -16.45 12.08
C GLU A 402 -23.94 -15.42 11.13
N ILE A 403 -22.87 -15.78 10.44
CA ILE A 403 -22.20 -14.90 9.46
C ILE A 403 -22.88 -14.89 8.08
N GLY A 404 -23.82 -15.81 7.83
CA GLY A 404 -24.60 -15.84 6.59
C GLY A 404 -23.82 -16.27 5.34
N TYR A 405 -22.74 -17.07 5.46
CA TYR A 405 -21.88 -17.47 4.33
C TYR A 405 -22.34 -18.79 3.70
N PRO A 406 -22.96 -18.78 2.50
CA PRO A 406 -23.55 -19.98 1.89
C PRO A 406 -22.56 -21.12 1.68
N GLU A 407 -21.31 -20.81 1.28
CA GLU A 407 -20.28 -21.82 1.06
C GLU A 407 -19.89 -22.54 2.36
N MET A 408 -19.72 -21.80 3.44
CA MET A 408 -19.38 -22.38 4.75
C MET A 408 -20.53 -23.20 5.31
N ILE A 409 -21.78 -22.72 5.14
CA ILE A 409 -23.00 -23.47 5.52
C ILE A 409 -23.07 -24.79 4.73
N ARG A 410 -22.85 -24.75 3.41
CA ARG A 410 -22.80 -25.94 2.54
C ARG A 410 -21.77 -26.94 3.03
N ASN A 411 -20.52 -26.50 3.28
CA ASN A 411 -19.42 -27.36 3.68
C ASN A 411 -19.68 -28.03 5.04
N ALA A 412 -20.17 -27.28 6.02
CA ALA A 412 -20.55 -27.81 7.34
C ALA A 412 -21.72 -28.79 7.23
N ALA A 413 -22.74 -28.47 6.43
CA ALA A 413 -23.91 -29.35 6.19
C ALA A 413 -23.48 -30.65 5.50
N ALA A 414 -22.62 -30.60 4.48
CA ALA A 414 -22.07 -31.77 3.81
C ALA A 414 -21.37 -32.72 4.78
N THR A 415 -20.54 -32.17 5.68
CA THR A 415 -19.81 -32.95 6.69
C THR A 415 -20.80 -33.56 7.71
N LEU A 416 -21.72 -32.77 8.25
CA LEU A 416 -22.74 -33.24 9.21
C LEU A 416 -23.65 -34.31 8.62
N LYS A 417 -23.98 -34.25 7.33
CA LYS A 417 -24.71 -35.29 6.61
C LYS A 417 -24.04 -36.67 6.77
N PHE A 418 -22.72 -36.74 6.53
CA PHE A 418 -21.97 -37.99 6.67
C PHE A 418 -21.86 -38.45 8.13
N ILE A 419 -21.68 -37.51 9.06
CA ILE A 419 -21.62 -37.81 10.50
C ILE A 419 -22.96 -38.43 10.97
N TYR A 420 -24.09 -37.77 10.71
CA TYR A 420 -25.42 -38.29 11.08
C TYR A 420 -25.74 -39.61 10.41
N LYS A 421 -25.35 -39.79 9.13
CA LYS A 421 -25.49 -41.08 8.46
C LYS A 421 -24.69 -42.18 9.16
N GLY A 422 -23.45 -41.88 9.57
CA GLY A 422 -22.60 -42.82 10.31
C GLY A 422 -23.15 -43.18 11.69
N GLN A 423 -23.88 -42.28 12.33
CA GLN A 423 -24.60 -42.53 13.59
C GLN A 423 -25.97 -43.21 13.43
N GLY A 424 -26.40 -43.52 12.19
CA GLY A 424 -27.72 -44.10 11.90
C GLY A 424 -28.88 -43.10 11.98
N ASN A 425 -28.59 -41.79 12.16
CA ASN A 425 -29.61 -40.76 12.23
C ASN A 425 -29.95 -40.22 10.82
N TYR A 426 -30.68 -41.03 10.06
CA TYR A 426 -31.00 -40.72 8.67
C TYR A 426 -31.88 -39.49 8.50
N GLN A 427 -32.74 -39.17 9.49
CA GLN A 427 -33.59 -38.00 9.45
C GLN A 427 -32.77 -36.71 9.49
N LYS A 428 -31.82 -36.58 10.45
CA LYS A 428 -30.91 -35.43 10.50
C LYS A 428 -29.96 -35.38 9.31
N SER A 429 -29.53 -36.56 8.82
CA SER A 429 -28.72 -36.65 7.61
C SER A 429 -29.43 -36.06 6.39
N LEU A 430 -30.76 -36.35 6.24
CA LEU A 430 -31.58 -35.81 5.16
C LEU A 430 -31.70 -34.26 5.28
N ILE A 431 -32.01 -33.77 6.46
CA ILE A 431 -32.09 -32.30 6.69
C ILE A 431 -30.75 -31.59 6.31
N MET A 432 -29.62 -32.19 6.63
CA MET A 432 -28.34 -31.63 6.24
C MET A 432 -28.09 -31.72 4.73
N TYR A 433 -28.55 -32.78 4.09
CA TYR A 433 -28.48 -32.90 2.64
C TYR A 433 -29.34 -31.84 1.92
N GLU A 434 -30.56 -31.61 2.40
CA GLU A 434 -31.43 -30.56 1.86
C GLU A 434 -30.80 -29.17 2.01
N LEU A 435 -30.18 -28.91 3.18
CA LEU A 435 -29.43 -27.65 3.42
C LEU A 435 -28.23 -27.52 2.50
N GLU A 436 -27.46 -28.60 2.29
CA GLU A 436 -26.32 -28.64 1.34
C GLU A 436 -26.78 -28.28 -0.07
N ILE A 437 -27.89 -28.88 -0.56
CA ILE A 437 -28.44 -28.60 -1.90
C ILE A 437 -28.91 -27.14 -2.00
N LEU A 438 -29.66 -26.66 -1.01
CA LEU A 438 -30.15 -25.29 -0.99
C LEU A 438 -28.99 -24.28 -1.11
N MET A 439 -27.91 -24.50 -0.36
CA MET A 439 -26.72 -23.63 -0.42
C MET A 439 -25.96 -23.80 -1.73
N LYS A 440 -25.88 -25.02 -2.28
CA LYS A 440 -25.27 -25.28 -3.59
C LYS A 440 -26.00 -24.55 -4.71
N ASP A 441 -27.31 -24.54 -4.71
CA ASP A 441 -28.11 -23.82 -5.72
C ASP A 441 -27.91 -22.31 -5.59
N SER A 442 -27.84 -21.80 -4.39
CA SER A 442 -27.52 -20.39 -4.14
C SER A 442 -26.14 -20.00 -4.72
N ILE A 443 -25.12 -20.82 -4.53
CA ILE A 443 -23.76 -20.61 -5.06
C ILE A 443 -23.73 -20.81 -6.59
N SER A 444 -24.42 -21.84 -7.12
CA SER A 444 -24.39 -22.17 -8.55
C SER A 444 -24.96 -21.05 -9.42
N ASN A 445 -25.99 -20.36 -8.96
CA ASN A 445 -26.51 -19.18 -9.67
C ASN A 445 -25.42 -18.07 -9.80
N GLU A 446 -24.58 -17.94 -8.80
CA GLU A 446 -23.47 -16.99 -8.81
C GLU A 446 -22.31 -17.49 -9.69
N GLU A 447 -21.96 -18.77 -9.64
CA GLU A 447 -20.91 -19.37 -10.48
C GLU A 447 -21.26 -19.37 -11.96
N THR A 448 -22.51 -19.62 -12.33
CA THR A 448 -22.98 -19.55 -13.73
C THR A 448 -22.83 -18.14 -14.28
N LYS A 449 -23.15 -17.13 -13.46
CA LYS A 449 -22.94 -15.73 -13.80
C LYS A 449 -21.44 -15.41 -13.94
N LYS A 450 -20.60 -15.89 -13.02
CA LYS A 450 -19.13 -15.76 -13.07
C LYS A 450 -18.53 -16.42 -14.31
N ALA A 451 -18.98 -17.64 -14.67
CA ALA A 451 -18.48 -18.36 -15.84
C ALA A 451 -18.82 -17.66 -17.16
N SER A 452 -20.02 -17.08 -17.28
CA SER A 452 -20.41 -16.27 -18.44
C SER A 452 -19.55 -15.02 -18.58
N ILE A 453 -19.31 -14.34 -17.47
CA ILE A 453 -18.44 -13.15 -17.41
C ILE A 453 -16.98 -13.52 -17.75
N LYS A 454 -16.47 -14.66 -17.23
CA LYS A 454 -15.12 -15.17 -17.55
C LYS A 454 -14.91 -15.37 -19.06
N LYS A 455 -15.87 -16.03 -19.74
CA LYS A 455 -15.79 -16.25 -21.20
C LYS A 455 -15.78 -14.93 -21.99
N GLN A 456 -16.64 -14.01 -21.59
CA GLN A 456 -16.71 -12.69 -22.23
C GLN A 456 -15.41 -11.90 -22.01
N PHE A 457 -14.86 -11.96 -20.79
CA PHE A 457 -13.61 -11.28 -20.45
C PHE A 457 -12.41 -11.84 -21.21
N GLN A 458 -12.28 -13.17 -21.28
CA GLN A 458 -11.21 -13.83 -22.02
C GLN A 458 -11.21 -13.40 -23.50
N TYR A 459 -12.39 -13.36 -24.13
CA TYR A 459 -12.52 -12.88 -25.49
C TYR A 459 -12.12 -11.40 -25.66
N GLU A 460 -12.55 -10.54 -24.75
CA GLU A 460 -12.21 -9.10 -24.81
C GLU A 460 -10.74 -8.85 -24.48
N TYR A 461 -10.17 -9.60 -23.54
CA TYR A 461 -8.75 -9.53 -23.20
C TYR A 461 -7.87 -9.96 -24.38
N GLU A 462 -8.17 -11.08 -25.02
CA GLU A 462 -7.46 -11.54 -26.22
C GLU A 462 -7.56 -10.51 -27.36
N LYS A 463 -8.72 -9.90 -27.52
CA LYS A 463 -8.96 -8.83 -28.51
C LYS A 463 -8.16 -7.56 -28.16
N GLN A 464 -8.13 -7.18 -26.89
CA GLN A 464 -7.35 -6.03 -26.42
C GLN A 464 -5.85 -6.29 -26.53
N ALA A 465 -5.37 -7.46 -26.13
CA ALA A 465 -3.98 -7.85 -26.24
C ALA A 465 -3.50 -7.91 -27.71
N ALA A 466 -4.38 -8.36 -28.62
CA ALA A 466 -4.11 -8.31 -30.05
C ALA A 466 -4.05 -6.85 -30.57
N ALA A 467 -4.96 -5.98 -30.13
CA ALA A 467 -4.95 -4.56 -30.48
C ALA A 467 -3.72 -3.84 -29.93
N ASP A 468 -3.35 -4.09 -28.68
CA ASP A 468 -2.15 -3.52 -28.06
C ASP A 468 -0.86 -4.03 -28.72
N SER A 469 -0.82 -5.32 -29.12
CA SER A 469 0.30 -5.88 -29.89
C SER A 469 0.45 -5.20 -31.24
N VAL A 470 -0.65 -4.93 -31.95
CA VAL A 470 -0.63 -4.18 -33.23
C VAL A 470 -0.17 -2.74 -33.00
N LYS A 471 -0.67 -2.09 -31.96
CA LYS A 471 -0.29 -0.72 -31.59
C LYS A 471 1.19 -0.62 -31.22
N HIS A 472 1.70 -1.54 -30.42
CA HIS A 472 3.13 -1.61 -30.10
C HIS A 472 4.01 -1.91 -31.33
N ALA A 473 3.54 -2.73 -32.25
CA ALA A 473 4.24 -2.96 -33.51
C ALA A 473 4.27 -1.71 -34.40
N GLU A 474 3.19 -0.93 -34.42
CA GLU A 474 3.16 0.37 -35.12
C GLU A 474 4.05 1.42 -34.43
N GLU A 475 3.99 1.55 -33.12
CA GLU A 475 4.85 2.44 -32.33
C GLU A 475 6.34 2.08 -32.52
N GLN A 476 6.67 0.80 -32.54
CA GLN A 476 8.03 0.35 -32.86
C GLN A 476 8.46 0.70 -34.30
N LYS A 477 7.56 0.56 -35.28
CA LYS A 477 7.84 0.98 -36.66
C LYS A 477 8.09 2.49 -36.74
N VAL A 478 7.26 3.30 -36.08
CA VAL A 478 7.43 4.75 -36.01
C VAL A 478 8.75 5.11 -35.33
N LYS A 479 9.06 4.47 -34.19
CA LYS A 479 10.31 4.69 -33.45
C LYS A 479 11.54 4.31 -34.29
N ASN A 480 11.47 3.19 -35.02
CA ASN A 480 12.55 2.76 -35.91
C ASN A 480 12.73 3.71 -37.09
N ALA A 481 11.63 4.21 -37.67
CA ALA A 481 11.68 5.23 -38.71
C ALA A 481 12.27 6.56 -38.21
N GLN A 482 11.93 6.97 -36.99
CA GLN A 482 12.53 8.15 -36.35
C GLN A 482 14.03 7.97 -36.08
N LEU A 483 14.44 6.79 -35.61
CA LEU A 483 15.85 6.46 -35.40
C LEU A 483 16.63 6.46 -36.72
N GLN A 484 16.06 5.93 -37.80
CA GLN A 484 16.67 5.97 -39.13
C GLN A 484 16.77 7.41 -39.66
N ALA A 485 15.73 8.22 -39.47
CA ALA A 485 15.76 9.64 -39.84
C ALA A 485 16.81 10.44 -39.05
N GLN A 486 16.92 10.16 -37.74
CA GLN A 486 17.97 10.74 -36.88
C GLN A 486 19.38 10.30 -37.28
N ALA A 487 19.56 9.02 -37.63
CA ALA A 487 20.84 8.52 -38.13
C ALA A 487 21.22 9.14 -39.47
N ALA A 488 20.24 9.34 -40.35
CA ALA A 488 20.46 10.02 -41.62
C ALA A 488 20.83 11.52 -41.44
N SER A 489 20.13 12.22 -40.54
CA SER A 489 20.45 13.62 -40.21
C SER A 489 21.80 13.77 -39.54
N LEU A 490 22.19 12.87 -38.64
CA LEU A 490 23.51 12.82 -38.02
C LEU A 490 24.61 12.54 -39.05
N LYS A 491 24.33 11.68 -40.03
CA LYS A 491 25.28 11.41 -41.13
C LYS A 491 25.46 12.66 -42.02
N GLN A 492 24.36 13.36 -42.30
CA GLN A 492 24.38 14.63 -43.04
C GLN A 492 25.11 15.72 -42.25
N GLU A 493 24.86 15.84 -40.96
CA GLU A 493 25.55 16.78 -40.07
C GLU A 493 27.06 16.49 -39.95
N LYS A 494 27.45 15.22 -39.89
CA LYS A 494 28.88 14.82 -39.95
C LYS A 494 29.53 15.22 -41.28
N THR A 495 28.81 15.00 -42.37
CA THR A 495 29.32 15.40 -43.72
C THR A 495 29.47 16.92 -43.80
N GLN A 496 28.50 17.69 -43.30
CA GLN A 496 28.59 19.15 -43.20
C GLN A 496 29.72 19.63 -42.28
N ARG A 497 29.94 18.95 -41.13
CA ARG A 497 31.06 19.24 -40.21
C ARG A 497 32.41 18.99 -40.87
N TYR A 498 32.55 17.89 -41.65
CA TYR A 498 33.80 17.63 -42.36
C TYR A 498 34.03 18.65 -43.47
N ALA A 499 32.99 19.10 -44.15
CA ALA A 499 33.08 20.23 -45.11
C ALA A 499 33.47 21.53 -44.43
N LEU A 500 32.88 21.82 -43.23
CA LEU A 500 33.23 22.99 -42.43
C LEU A 500 34.67 22.89 -41.86
N TYR A 501 35.14 21.71 -41.45
CA TYR A 501 36.51 21.54 -40.99
C TYR A 501 37.53 21.69 -42.15
N GLY A 502 37.17 21.23 -43.34
CA GLY A 502 37.97 21.49 -44.56
C GLY A 502 38.04 22.99 -44.87
N GLY A 503 36.89 23.69 -44.74
CA GLY A 503 36.87 25.14 -44.88
C GLY A 503 37.64 25.87 -43.77
N LEU A 504 37.53 25.39 -42.53
CA LEU A 504 38.25 25.96 -41.36
C LEU A 504 39.78 25.80 -41.47
N LEU A 505 40.25 24.69 -42.01
CA LEU A 505 41.67 24.49 -42.29
C LEU A 505 42.20 25.46 -43.32
N LEU A 506 41.40 25.82 -44.31
CA LEU A 506 41.75 26.88 -45.29
C LEU A 506 41.75 28.29 -44.62
N VAL A 507 40.84 28.53 -43.66
CA VAL A 507 40.77 29.79 -42.91
C VAL A 507 41.90 29.90 -41.90
N ILE A 508 42.32 28.78 -41.24
CA ILE A 508 43.44 28.75 -40.29
C ILE A 508 44.75 29.04 -41.05
N GLY A 509 44.92 28.55 -42.28
CA GLY A 509 46.04 28.92 -43.13
C GLY A 509 46.13 30.39 -43.42
N PHE A 510 44.96 31.08 -43.47
CA PHE A 510 44.91 32.53 -43.64
C PHE A 510 45.02 33.31 -42.32
N SER A 511 44.65 32.69 -41.17
CA SER A 511 44.63 33.34 -39.84
C SER A 511 46.04 33.45 -39.20
N VAL A 512 47.00 32.68 -39.66
CA VAL A 512 48.41 32.84 -39.23
C VAL A 512 48.96 34.19 -39.66
N PHE A 513 48.33 34.81 -40.65
CA PHE A 513 48.71 36.19 -41.11
C PHE A 513 48.07 37.33 -40.29
N VAL A 514 47.04 37.00 -39.46
CA VAL A 514 46.30 38.04 -38.69
C VAL A 514 46.64 38.02 -37.19
N PHE A 515 47.76 37.42 -36.79
CA PHE A 515 48.20 37.31 -35.41
C PHE A 515 48.54 38.65 -34.71
N ASN A 516 48.22 39.76 -35.35
CA ASN A 516 48.54 41.09 -34.85
C ASN A 516 47.36 41.87 -34.23
N ARG A 517 46.31 41.19 -33.79
CA ARG A 517 45.23 41.88 -33.06
C ARG A 517 45.07 41.43 -31.62
N PHE A 518 46.11 41.67 -30.86
CA PHE A 518 46.14 41.39 -29.40
C PHE A 518 45.25 42.32 -28.56
N LYS A 519 44.44 43.15 -29.16
CA LYS A 519 43.64 44.17 -28.44
C LYS A 519 42.17 43.84 -28.20
N VAL A 520 41.66 42.68 -28.62
CA VAL A 520 40.23 42.34 -28.43
C VAL A 520 39.94 41.56 -27.15
N THR A 521 40.99 40.97 -26.53
CA THR A 521 40.79 40.09 -25.37
C THR A 521 40.46 40.84 -24.06
N GLN A 522 40.72 42.12 -23.98
CA GLN A 522 40.41 42.88 -22.75
C GLN A 522 38.95 43.34 -22.63
N LYS A 523 38.18 43.38 -23.75
CA LYS A 523 36.76 43.75 -23.68
C LYS A 523 35.86 42.57 -23.23
N GLN A 524 36.30 41.36 -23.44
CA GLN A 524 35.50 40.18 -23.06
C GLN A 524 35.51 39.85 -21.57
N LYS A 525 36.57 40.21 -20.88
CA LYS A 525 36.63 40.00 -19.43
C LYS A 525 35.59 40.79 -18.63
N LYS A 526 35.26 41.99 -19.11
CA LYS A 526 34.25 42.83 -18.45
C LYS A 526 32.81 42.27 -18.53
N VAL A 527 32.49 41.63 -19.64
CA VAL A 527 31.13 41.08 -19.86
C VAL A 527 30.86 39.83 -19.05
N ILE A 528 31.89 39.03 -18.78
CA ILE A 528 31.77 37.80 -17.96
C ILE A 528 31.53 38.12 -16.48
N GLU A 529 32.11 39.21 -15.97
CA GLU A 529 31.90 39.64 -14.59
C GLU A 529 30.47 40.16 -14.34
N GLU A 530 29.89 40.82 -15.31
CA GLU A 530 28.50 41.29 -15.22
C GLU A 530 27.46 40.17 -15.31
N GLN A 531 27.75 39.11 -16.08
CA GLN A 531 26.85 37.93 -16.16
C GLN A 531 26.88 37.07 -14.89
N LYS A 532 28.00 37.01 -14.19
CA LYS A 532 28.10 36.27 -12.93
C LYS A 532 27.19 36.85 -11.85
N VAL A 533 27.07 38.15 -11.77
CA VAL A 533 26.17 38.83 -10.82
C VAL A 533 24.70 38.56 -11.09
N LEU A 534 24.32 38.36 -12.39
CA LEU A 534 22.95 38.03 -12.76
C LEU A 534 22.57 36.59 -12.42
N VAL A 535 23.50 35.66 -12.58
CA VAL A 535 23.29 34.23 -12.24
C VAL A 535 23.17 34.05 -10.74
N ASP A 536 23.99 34.74 -9.93
CA ASP A 536 23.92 34.67 -8.48
C ASP A 536 22.55 35.18 -7.94
N LYS A 537 22.01 36.24 -8.54
CA LYS A 537 20.68 36.74 -8.19
C LYS A 537 19.54 35.77 -8.56
N ALA A 538 19.66 35.06 -9.69
CA ALA A 538 18.70 34.06 -10.09
C ALA A 538 18.73 32.83 -9.19
N TYR A 539 19.92 32.49 -8.66
CA TYR A 539 20.08 31.37 -7.74
C TYR A 539 19.42 31.62 -6.37
N GLU A 540 19.51 32.85 -5.86
CA GLU A 540 18.82 33.23 -4.62
C GLU A 540 17.28 33.15 -4.78
N GLN A 541 16.74 33.63 -5.90
CA GLN A 541 15.31 33.58 -6.16
C GLN A 541 14.78 32.14 -6.36
N LEU A 542 15.59 31.25 -6.95
CA LEU A 542 15.25 29.84 -7.10
C LEU A 542 15.29 29.10 -5.76
N HIS A 543 16.23 29.46 -4.90
CA HIS A 543 16.36 28.87 -3.57
C HIS A 543 15.16 29.25 -2.67
N GLU A 544 14.69 30.48 -2.75
CA GLU A 544 13.51 30.96 -2.03
C GLU A 544 12.22 30.25 -2.49
N LYS A 545 12.05 30.08 -3.82
CA LYS A 545 10.91 29.35 -4.39
C LYS A 545 10.94 27.85 -4.05
N ASN A 546 12.09 27.22 -4.06
CA ASN A 546 12.21 25.81 -3.66
C ASN A 546 11.86 25.60 -2.19
N LYS A 547 12.14 26.56 -1.33
CA LYS A 547 11.74 26.53 0.08
C LYS A 547 10.21 26.56 0.23
N GLU A 548 9.52 27.45 -0.51
CA GLU A 548 8.04 27.52 -0.50
C GLU A 548 7.39 26.22 -1.00
N VAL A 549 7.98 25.59 -2.02
CA VAL A 549 7.50 24.30 -2.57
C VAL A 549 7.71 23.17 -1.55
N MET A 550 8.87 23.14 -0.88
CA MET A 550 9.16 22.14 0.16
C MET A 550 8.26 22.28 1.39
N ASP A 551 7.95 23.49 1.79
CA ASP A 551 7.01 23.77 2.89
C ASP A 551 5.59 23.28 2.52
N SER A 552 5.16 23.48 1.27
CA SER A 552 3.87 23.03 0.76
C SER A 552 3.78 21.49 0.66
N ILE A 553 4.85 20.83 0.19
CA ILE A 553 4.93 19.35 0.12
C ILE A 553 4.94 18.75 1.52
N THR A 554 5.62 19.38 2.45
CA THR A 554 5.71 18.95 3.84
C THR A 554 4.36 19.07 4.55
N TYR A 555 3.62 20.15 4.28
CA TYR A 555 2.25 20.37 4.77
C TYR A 555 1.29 19.29 4.23
N ALA A 556 1.35 19.01 2.93
CA ALA A 556 0.54 17.96 2.30
C ALA A 556 0.85 16.55 2.86
N ARG A 557 2.13 16.20 3.04
CA ARG A 557 2.57 14.95 3.68
C ARG A 557 2.12 14.82 5.14
N ARG A 558 2.01 15.93 5.83
CA ARG A 558 1.56 15.99 7.22
C ARG A 558 0.09 15.62 7.34
N ILE A 559 -0.76 16.19 6.48
CA ILE A 559 -2.18 15.86 6.40
C ILE A 559 -2.35 14.39 6.00
N GLN A 560 -1.62 13.93 5.00
CA GLN A 560 -1.66 12.54 4.52
C GLN A 560 -1.28 11.54 5.62
N ARG A 561 -0.26 11.81 6.45
CA ARG A 561 0.12 10.94 7.58
C ARG A 561 -0.84 11.00 8.76
N ALA A 562 -1.46 12.14 9.01
CA ALA A 562 -2.51 12.27 10.02
C ALA A 562 -3.80 11.50 9.65
N LEU A 563 -4.01 11.28 8.36
CA LEU A 563 -5.24 10.72 7.80
C LEU A 563 -5.10 9.27 7.28
N LEU A 564 -3.87 8.84 6.98
CA LEU A 564 -3.58 7.51 6.45
C LEU A 564 -2.80 6.70 7.51
N THR A 565 -3.53 6.07 8.37
CA THR A 565 -2.93 5.12 9.30
C THR A 565 -2.92 3.72 8.66
N PRO A 566 -1.74 3.09 8.47
CA PRO A 566 -1.67 1.78 7.84
C PRO A 566 -2.39 0.70 8.66
N GLU A 567 -3.05 -0.22 7.96
CA GLU A 567 -3.79 -1.37 8.51
C GLU A 567 -3.03 -2.19 9.58
N ILE A 568 -1.71 -2.20 9.51
CA ILE A 568 -0.81 -2.95 10.43
C ILE A 568 -1.01 -2.61 11.92
N TYR A 569 -1.59 -1.48 12.22
CA TYR A 569 -1.73 -1.00 13.60
C TYR A 569 -3.01 -1.40 14.30
N ILE A 570 -3.99 -1.76 13.50
CA ILE A 570 -5.31 -2.16 13.95
C ILE A 570 -5.27 -3.57 14.53
N ASP A 571 -4.58 -4.47 13.85
CA ASP A 571 -4.40 -5.86 14.29
C ASP A 571 -3.63 -5.97 15.63
N ARG A 572 -2.67 -5.10 15.88
CA ARG A 572 -1.93 -5.07 17.16
C ARG A 572 -2.77 -4.60 18.35
N ALA A 573 -3.77 -3.74 18.15
CA ALA A 573 -4.63 -3.24 19.23
C ALA A 573 -5.76 -4.21 19.57
N LEU A 574 -6.35 -4.88 18.58
CA LEU A 574 -7.30 -5.98 18.81
C LEU A 574 -6.68 -7.10 19.64
N ASN A 575 -5.43 -7.47 19.36
CA ASN A 575 -4.70 -8.49 20.08
C ASN A 575 -4.35 -8.13 21.55
N LYS A 576 -4.27 -6.85 21.89
CA LYS A 576 -4.05 -6.41 23.28
C LYS A 576 -5.33 -6.35 24.11
N LEU A 577 -6.47 -6.13 23.47
CA LEU A 577 -7.76 -6.12 24.15
C LEU A 577 -8.21 -7.53 24.56
N ASN A 578 -7.98 -8.52 23.69
CA ASN A 578 -8.33 -9.93 23.96
C ASN A 578 -7.45 -10.63 25.03
N LYS A 579 -6.36 -10.01 25.46
CA LYS A 579 -5.54 -10.52 26.58
C LYS A 579 -5.97 -10.02 27.97
N LYS A 580 -7.01 -9.17 28.04
CA LYS A 580 -7.49 -8.58 29.32
C LYS A 580 -8.96 -8.88 29.64
N SER A 581 -9.64 -9.74 28.84
CA SER A 581 -10.95 -10.31 29.20
C SER A 581 -10.79 -11.71 29.76
#